data_0121139b0f7f5ffc29acb70fdd138039
#
_entry.id   0121139b0f7f5ffc29acb70fdd138039
#
_cell.length_a   1.000
_cell.length_b   1.000
_cell.length_c   1.000
_cell.angle_alpha   90.00
_cell.angle_beta   90.00
_cell.angle_gamma   90.00
#
_symmetry.space_group_name_H-M   'P 1'
#
loop_
_entity.id
_entity.type
_entity.pdbx_description
1 polymer ?
#
loop_
_entity_poly.entity_id
_entity_poly.type
_entity_poly.pdbx_seq_one_letter_code
_entity_poly.pdbx_strand_id
1 'polypeptide(L)'
;KLDMIVLPGGMPGTKNLESCEPLMKQVDAFAKEEKYLAAICAAPSIYGHRGLLSGKRACCYPGFESHLTGAKVTAAEVSVDGHMITSRGMGTAIPFALAIVEAFCGKEKAEELSKSIIYKA
;
A
#
# COMPACT_ATOMS: atom_id res chain seq x y z
N LYS A 1 -10.37 -4.13 16.95
CA LYS A 1 -10.44 -4.75 15.65
C LYS A 1 -9.99 -3.80 14.57
N LEU A 2 -8.99 -4.25 13.84
CA LEU A 2 -8.39 -3.43 12.80
C LEU A 2 -8.99 -3.81 11.45
N ASP A 3 -9.07 -2.82 10.56
CA ASP A 3 -9.61 -3.03 9.22
C ASP A 3 -8.53 -2.93 8.15
N MET A 4 -7.35 -2.41 8.50
CA MET A 4 -6.27 -2.21 7.54
C MET A 4 -4.93 -2.20 8.24
N ILE A 5 -3.92 -2.71 7.56
CA ILE A 5 -2.52 -2.54 7.96
C ILE A 5 -1.87 -1.67 6.90
N VAL A 6 -1.20 -0.60 7.33
CA VAL A 6 -0.47 0.30 6.44
C VAL A 6 1.00 0.23 6.79
N LEU A 7 1.84 -0.11 5.82
CA LEU A 7 3.28 -0.19 6.03
C LEU A 7 3.95 1.01 5.39
N PRO A 8 4.57 1.88 6.20
CA PRO A 8 5.34 3.00 5.65
C PRO A 8 6.66 2.48 5.10
N GLY A 9 7.26 3.27 4.24
CA GLY A 9 8.50 2.89 3.61
C GLY A 9 9.73 3.33 4.39
N GLY A 10 10.81 3.44 3.66
CA GLY A 10 12.10 3.85 4.23
C GLY A 10 12.93 2.65 4.62
N MET A 11 14.25 2.83 4.52
CA MET A 11 15.21 1.81 4.95
C MET A 11 16.02 2.37 6.09
N PRO A 12 16.37 1.57 7.09
CA PRO A 12 16.12 0.14 7.22
C PRO A 12 14.76 -0.23 7.80
N GLY A 13 13.85 0.74 7.99
CA GLY A 13 12.55 0.51 8.60
C GLY A 13 11.78 -0.62 7.93
N THR A 14 11.78 -0.66 6.58
CA THR A 14 11.08 -1.70 5.85
C THR A 14 11.62 -3.10 6.21
N LYS A 15 12.94 -3.24 6.30
CA LYS A 15 13.53 -4.51 6.69
C LYS A 15 13.17 -4.89 8.12
N ASN A 16 13.14 -3.90 9.00
CA ASN A 16 12.78 -4.15 10.40
C ASN A 16 11.34 -4.62 10.52
N LEU A 17 10.43 -4.02 9.73
CA LEU A 17 9.04 -4.45 9.72
C LEU A 17 8.91 -5.87 9.20
N GLU A 18 9.64 -6.19 8.14
CA GLU A 18 9.58 -7.53 7.56
C GLU A 18 10.09 -8.58 8.52
N SER A 19 11.05 -8.22 9.37
CA SER A 19 11.63 -9.14 10.35
C SER A 19 10.76 -9.29 11.60
N CYS A 20 9.70 -8.51 11.71
CA CYS A 20 8.82 -8.56 12.89
C CYS A 20 7.80 -9.68 12.70
N GLU A 21 8.05 -10.84 13.31
CA GLU A 21 7.18 -11.99 13.13
C GLU A 21 5.72 -11.76 13.53
N PRO A 22 5.45 -11.13 14.69
CA PRO A 22 4.05 -10.86 15.03
C PRO A 22 3.34 -10.02 13.97
N LEU A 23 4.03 -9.04 13.38
CA LEU A 23 3.45 -8.24 12.31
C LEU A 23 3.20 -9.08 11.08
N MET A 24 4.15 -9.92 10.69
CA MET A 24 3.98 -10.75 9.50
C MET A 24 2.84 -11.73 9.66
N LYS A 25 2.62 -12.25 10.85
CA LYS A 25 1.45 -13.10 11.11
C LYS A 25 0.17 -12.35 10.91
N GLN A 26 0.10 -11.08 11.34
CA GLN A 26 -1.08 -10.26 11.13
C GLN A 26 -1.28 -9.94 9.66
N VAL A 27 -0.20 -9.69 8.93
CA VAL A 27 -0.28 -9.43 7.48
C VAL A 27 -0.90 -10.64 6.77
N ASP A 28 -0.42 -11.84 7.09
CA ASP A 28 -0.96 -13.06 6.48
C ASP A 28 -2.41 -13.27 6.86
N ALA A 29 -2.78 -13.00 8.11
CA ALA A 29 -4.15 -13.14 8.56
C ALA A 29 -5.08 -12.16 7.86
N PHE A 30 -4.64 -10.90 7.71
CA PHE A 30 -5.42 -9.89 6.99
C PHE A 30 -5.63 -10.28 5.54
N ALA A 31 -4.59 -10.82 4.89
CA ALA A 31 -4.71 -11.27 3.52
C ALA A 31 -5.73 -12.39 3.40
N LYS A 32 -5.67 -13.35 4.32
CA LYS A 32 -6.59 -14.50 4.30
C LYS A 32 -8.02 -14.06 4.55
N GLU A 33 -8.22 -13.06 5.40
CA GLU A 33 -9.55 -12.54 5.71
C GLU A 33 -10.02 -11.47 4.73
N GLU A 34 -9.19 -11.19 3.72
CA GLU A 34 -9.50 -10.19 2.70
C GLU A 34 -9.71 -8.81 3.28
N LYS A 35 -8.95 -8.48 4.30
CA LYS A 35 -8.90 -7.13 4.84
C LYS A 35 -7.89 -6.31 4.06
N TYR A 36 -7.94 -5.00 4.24
CA TYR A 36 -7.07 -4.09 3.49
C TYR A 36 -5.62 -4.16 3.92
N LEU A 37 -4.74 -4.18 2.94
CA LEU A 37 -3.31 -4.11 3.14
C LEU A 37 -2.77 -3.01 2.24
N ALA A 38 -2.08 -2.06 2.83
CA ALA A 38 -1.54 -0.92 2.08
C ALA A 38 -0.05 -0.76 2.39
N ALA A 39 0.70 -0.27 1.43
CA ALA A 39 2.13 -0.04 1.61
C ALA A 39 2.62 0.99 0.60
N ILE A 40 3.65 1.73 0.99
CA ILE A 40 4.19 2.80 0.14
C ILE A 40 5.72 2.71 0.11
N CYS A 41 6.29 3.20 -0.97
CA CYS A 41 7.73 3.31 -1.18
C CYS A 41 8.37 1.93 -1.30
N ALA A 42 9.27 1.56 -0.39
CA ALA A 42 9.91 0.25 -0.40
C ALA A 42 9.04 -0.84 0.23
N ALA A 43 8.05 -0.47 1.02
CA ALA A 43 7.28 -1.41 1.81
C ALA A 43 6.42 -2.39 1.00
N PRO A 44 5.94 -2.07 -0.22
CA PRO A 44 5.22 -3.07 -1.01
C PRO A 44 6.04 -4.34 -1.24
N SER A 45 7.38 -4.27 -1.18
CA SER A 45 8.22 -5.45 -1.31
C SER A 45 7.91 -6.50 -0.26
N ILE A 46 7.48 -6.09 0.92
CA ILE A 46 7.11 -7.02 1.99
C ILE A 46 5.94 -7.89 1.52
N TYR A 47 4.91 -7.28 0.98
CA TYR A 47 3.75 -8.03 0.47
C TYR A 47 4.16 -8.88 -0.74
N GLY A 48 5.06 -8.35 -1.56
CA GLY A 48 5.56 -9.10 -2.71
C GLY A 48 6.29 -10.36 -2.31
N HIS A 49 7.15 -10.26 -1.29
CA HIS A 49 7.90 -11.42 -0.79
C HIS A 49 6.98 -12.49 -0.22
N ARG A 50 5.82 -12.11 0.27
CA ARG A 50 4.88 -13.06 0.87
C ARG A 50 3.89 -13.62 -0.16
N GLY A 51 4.06 -13.29 -1.43
CA GLY A 51 3.20 -13.80 -2.50
C GLY A 51 1.83 -13.15 -2.56
N LEU A 52 1.62 -12.08 -1.82
CA LEU A 52 0.30 -11.46 -1.71
C LEU A 52 -0.05 -10.55 -2.88
N LEU A 53 0.92 -10.22 -3.72
CA LEU A 53 0.71 -9.36 -4.88
C LEU A 53 0.61 -10.14 -6.19
N SER A 54 0.68 -11.45 -6.14
CA SER A 54 0.64 -12.27 -7.35
C SER A 54 -0.65 -12.04 -8.12
N GLY A 55 -0.52 -11.68 -9.40
CA GLY A 55 -1.66 -11.41 -10.25
C GLY A 55 -2.32 -10.06 -10.03
N LYS A 56 -1.83 -9.27 -9.10
CA LYS A 56 -2.44 -7.97 -8.78
C LYS A 56 -1.60 -6.83 -9.35
N ARG A 57 -2.26 -5.72 -9.65
CA ARG A 57 -1.58 -4.50 -10.03
C ARG A 57 -0.97 -3.90 -8.78
N ALA A 58 0.29 -3.50 -8.86
CA ALA A 58 0.98 -2.94 -7.71
C ALA A 58 2.12 -2.05 -8.18
N CYS A 59 2.50 -1.10 -7.32
CA CYS A 59 3.62 -0.23 -7.60
C CYS A 59 4.47 -0.09 -6.33
N CYS A 60 5.66 0.49 -6.48
CA CYS A 60 6.58 0.64 -5.37
C CYS A 60 7.62 1.69 -5.72
N TYR A 61 8.55 1.90 -4.81
CA TYR A 61 9.66 2.83 -5.07
C TYR A 61 10.50 2.30 -6.23
N PRO A 62 10.91 3.18 -7.16
CA PRO A 62 11.72 2.75 -8.31
C PRO A 62 12.96 1.98 -7.86
N GLY A 63 13.18 0.83 -8.49
CA GLY A 63 14.27 -0.06 -8.13
C GLY A 63 13.85 -1.27 -7.31
N PHE A 64 12.63 -1.27 -6.77
CA PHE A 64 12.13 -2.39 -5.96
C PHE A 64 11.16 -3.27 -6.72
N GLU A 65 10.95 -3.02 -8.01
CA GLU A 65 9.94 -3.72 -8.78
C GLU A 65 10.13 -5.23 -8.79
N SER A 66 11.38 -5.69 -8.81
CA SER A 66 11.65 -7.13 -8.84
C SER A 66 11.21 -7.86 -7.59
N HIS A 67 10.96 -7.11 -6.51
CA HIS A 67 10.50 -7.69 -5.25
C HIS A 67 8.99 -7.91 -5.22
N LEU A 68 8.27 -7.37 -6.21
CA LEU A 68 6.81 -7.53 -6.28
C LEU A 68 6.51 -8.81 -7.06
N THR A 69 6.84 -9.94 -6.47
CA THR A 69 6.81 -11.24 -7.11
C THR A 69 5.42 -11.55 -7.70
N GLY A 70 5.38 -11.78 -9.01
CA GLY A 70 4.15 -12.15 -9.70
C GLY A 70 3.17 -11.00 -9.94
N ALA A 71 3.50 -9.79 -9.50
CA ALA A 71 2.60 -8.65 -9.66
C ALA A 71 2.63 -8.11 -11.08
N LYS A 72 1.53 -7.44 -11.45
CA LYS A 72 1.49 -6.62 -12.65
C LYS A 72 1.95 -5.24 -12.21
N VAL A 73 3.24 -4.96 -12.40
CA VAL A 73 3.85 -3.73 -11.90
C VAL A 73 3.40 -2.54 -12.72
N THR A 74 2.98 -1.48 -12.03
CA THR A 74 2.56 -0.23 -12.67
C THR A 74 3.48 0.90 -12.26
N ALA A 75 3.44 1.99 -13.01
CA ALA A 75 4.13 3.23 -12.64
C ALA A 75 3.14 4.29 -12.16
N ALA A 76 1.93 3.90 -11.83
CA ALA A 76 0.92 4.82 -11.32
C ALA A 76 1.32 5.34 -9.94
N GLU A 77 0.83 6.52 -9.60
CA GLU A 77 1.09 7.08 -8.26
C GLU A 77 0.53 6.17 -7.17
N VAL A 78 -0.62 5.57 -7.43
CA VAL A 78 -1.26 4.65 -6.50
C VAL A 78 -1.88 3.53 -7.33
N SER A 79 -1.72 2.30 -6.86
CA SER A 79 -2.40 1.15 -7.46
C SER A 79 -3.36 0.60 -6.41
N VAL A 80 -4.63 0.45 -6.81
CA VAL A 80 -5.65 -0.17 -5.96
C VAL A 80 -6.15 -1.40 -6.69
N ASP A 81 -5.99 -2.56 -6.08
CA ASP A 81 -6.46 -3.81 -6.68
C ASP A 81 -7.07 -4.65 -5.56
N GLY A 82 -8.41 -4.68 -5.54
CA GLY A 82 -9.10 -5.33 -4.45
C GLY A 82 -8.78 -4.67 -3.12
N HIS A 83 -8.22 -5.45 -2.22
CA HIS A 83 -7.87 -4.96 -0.88
C HIS A 83 -6.40 -4.55 -0.77
N MET A 84 -5.69 -4.49 -1.89
CA MET A 84 -4.28 -4.11 -1.90
C MET A 84 -4.13 -2.69 -2.43
N ILE A 85 -3.52 -1.81 -1.64
CA ILE A 85 -3.27 -0.42 -2.04
C ILE A 85 -1.77 -0.16 -1.91
N THR A 86 -1.13 0.18 -3.02
CA THR A 86 0.30 0.44 -3.02
C THR A 86 0.60 1.80 -3.66
N SER A 87 1.73 2.39 -3.28
CA SER A 87 2.13 3.69 -3.80
C SER A 87 3.65 3.76 -3.88
N ARG A 88 4.18 4.78 -4.56
CA ARG A 88 5.58 4.75 -4.98
C ARG A 88 6.56 5.47 -4.07
N GLY A 89 6.15 6.52 -3.41
CA GLY A 89 7.11 7.22 -2.57
C GLY A 89 6.54 8.45 -1.89
N MET A 90 7.43 9.21 -1.26
CA MET A 90 7.03 10.37 -0.49
C MET A 90 6.19 11.35 -1.32
N GLY A 91 6.56 11.53 -2.58
CA GLY A 91 5.83 12.45 -3.46
C GLY A 91 4.44 11.99 -3.82
N THR A 92 4.10 10.73 -3.58
CA THR A 92 2.76 10.21 -3.84
C THR A 92 1.99 9.91 -2.55
N ALA A 93 2.49 10.38 -1.41
CA ALA A 93 1.88 10.09 -0.12
C ALA A 93 0.46 10.63 -0.01
N ILE A 94 0.19 11.82 -0.55
CA ILE A 94 -1.15 12.39 -0.49
C ILE A 94 -2.14 11.60 -1.34
N PRO A 95 -1.85 11.30 -2.63
CA PRO A 95 -2.74 10.41 -3.38
C PRO A 95 -2.94 9.05 -2.71
N PHE A 96 -1.89 8.52 -2.09
CA PHE A 96 -1.98 7.26 -1.34
C PHE A 96 -2.98 7.37 -0.20
N ALA A 97 -2.85 8.42 0.61
CA ALA A 97 -3.76 8.65 1.73
C ALA A 97 -5.19 8.85 1.25
N LEU A 98 -5.38 9.59 0.15
CA LEU A 98 -6.71 9.82 -0.40
C LEU A 98 -7.33 8.52 -0.92
N ALA A 99 -6.53 7.63 -1.48
CA ALA A 99 -7.02 6.33 -1.92
C ALA A 99 -7.52 5.50 -0.73
N ILE A 100 -6.82 5.58 0.41
CA ILE A 100 -7.25 4.90 1.63
C ILE A 100 -8.57 5.48 2.13
N VAL A 101 -8.68 6.81 2.13
CA VAL A 101 -9.93 7.47 2.53
C VAL A 101 -11.07 7.03 1.62
N GLU A 102 -10.82 6.98 0.31
CA GLU A 102 -11.85 6.56 -0.64
C GLU A 102 -12.30 5.13 -0.37
N ALA A 103 -11.37 4.25 -0.02
CA ALA A 103 -11.70 2.84 0.24
C ALA A 103 -12.66 2.68 1.42
N PHE A 104 -12.52 3.52 2.44
CA PHE A 104 -13.33 3.39 3.66
C PHE A 104 -14.47 4.37 3.75
N CYS A 105 -14.35 5.53 3.12
CA CYS A 105 -15.31 6.61 3.30
C CYS A 105 -15.98 7.07 2.01
N GLY A 106 -15.56 6.51 0.87
CA GLY A 106 -16.14 6.84 -0.42
C GLY A 106 -15.43 7.96 -1.15
N LYS A 107 -15.68 8.04 -2.46
CA LYS A 107 -15.04 9.00 -3.34
C LYS A 107 -15.35 10.44 -2.96
N GLU A 108 -16.59 10.69 -2.56
CA GLU A 108 -17.01 12.04 -2.23
C GLU A 108 -16.22 12.62 -1.06
N LYS A 109 -16.01 11.79 -0.03
CA LYS A 109 -15.25 12.22 1.15
C LYS A 109 -13.78 12.46 0.78
N ALA A 110 -13.22 11.62 -0.07
CA ALA A 110 -11.85 11.79 -0.52
C ALA A 110 -11.71 13.11 -1.29
N GLU A 111 -12.66 13.43 -2.16
CA GLU A 111 -12.65 14.69 -2.90
C GLU A 111 -12.77 15.89 -2.00
N GLU A 112 -13.63 15.79 -0.99
CA GLU A 112 -13.80 16.86 -0.01
C GLU A 112 -12.49 17.14 0.72
N LEU A 113 -11.83 16.09 1.17
CA LEU A 113 -10.53 16.23 1.85
C LEU A 113 -9.46 16.77 0.93
N SER A 114 -9.45 16.33 -0.32
CA SER A 114 -8.48 16.83 -1.29
C SER A 114 -8.58 18.34 -1.44
N LYS A 115 -9.79 18.85 -1.51
CA LYS A 115 -10.01 20.30 -1.58
C LYS A 115 -9.61 21.00 -0.29
N SER A 116 -9.96 20.39 0.84
CA SER A 116 -9.67 20.96 2.14
C SER A 116 -8.18 21.16 2.39
N ILE A 117 -7.35 20.22 1.92
CA ILE A 117 -5.90 20.32 2.07
C ILE A 117 -5.25 21.04 0.88
N ILE A 118 -6.04 21.51 -0.07
CA ILE A 118 -5.59 22.24 -1.25
C ILE A 118 -4.64 21.39 -2.10
N TYR A 119 -4.96 20.12 -2.26
CA TYR A 119 -4.19 19.22 -3.08
C TYR A 119 -4.64 19.35 -4.53
N LYS A 120 -3.78 19.90 -5.37
CA LYS A 120 -4.06 20.12 -6.79
C LYS A 120 -5.34 20.90 -7.01
N ALA A 121 -5.62 21.83 -6.11
CA ALA A 121 -6.84 22.64 -6.18
C ALA A 121 -6.68 23.75 -7.22
#